data_29aec44035ace4502e8ed89127b95c1d
#
_entry.id   29aec44035ace4502e8ed89127b95c1d
#
_cell.length_a   1.000
_cell.length_b   1.000
_cell.length_c   1.000
_cell.angle_alpha   90.00
_cell.angle_beta   90.00
_cell.angle_gamma   90.00
#
_symmetry.space_group_name_H-M   'P 1'
#
loop_
_entity.id
_entity.type
_entity.pdbx_description
1 polymer ?
#
loop_
_entity_poly.entity_id
_entity_poly.type
_entity_poly.pdbx_seq_one_letter_code
_entity_poly.pdbx_strand_id
1 'polypeptide(L)'
;MTKKKLGLLLIIMGIMLIAAALSLNYYNYFHEKQSNKRMEAVLSDLKTQISDSAEDSDSSSPFDIFDDSRSTDSEIDDPDKDIVLDGNSYIGLISFPTLGQEFPVTRGWSYAAMNTAACQYSGRRVDNDLIICAHNYTGFFDK
;
A
#
# COMPACT_ATOMS: atom_id res chain seq x y z
N MET A 1 -51.65 16.17 -15.21
CA MET A 1 -51.15 15.33 -14.10
C MET A 1 -51.84 15.76 -12.82
N THR A 2 -52.53 14.92 -12.10
CA THR A 2 -53.16 15.28 -10.82
C THR A 2 -52.09 15.54 -9.76
N LYS A 3 -52.22 16.56 -8.92
CA LYS A 3 -51.24 16.95 -7.86
C LYS A 3 -50.82 15.75 -7.00
N LYS A 4 -51.72 14.79 -6.77
CA LYS A 4 -51.42 13.52 -6.05
C LYS A 4 -50.41 12.63 -6.76
N LYS A 5 -50.45 12.52 -8.10
CA LYS A 5 -49.49 11.71 -8.90
C LYS A 5 -48.13 12.38 -8.91
N LEU A 6 -48.00 13.69 -8.91
CA LEU A 6 -46.75 14.42 -8.83
C LEU A 6 -46.07 14.21 -7.47
N GLY A 7 -46.83 14.25 -6.38
CA GLY A 7 -46.31 14.03 -5.02
C GLY A 7 -45.76 12.58 -4.87
N LEU A 8 -46.49 11.57 -5.40
CA LEU A 8 -46.01 10.20 -5.35
C LEU A 8 -44.72 10.02 -6.16
N LEU A 9 -44.60 10.65 -7.32
CA LEU A 9 -43.41 10.60 -8.16
C LEU A 9 -42.19 11.22 -7.45
N LEU A 10 -42.37 12.34 -6.76
CA LEU A 10 -41.31 12.97 -5.97
C LEU A 10 -40.83 12.08 -4.81
N ILE A 11 -41.75 11.38 -4.13
CA ILE A 11 -41.39 10.44 -3.06
C ILE A 11 -40.56 9.29 -3.61
N ILE A 12 -41.00 8.68 -4.74
CA ILE A 12 -40.25 7.59 -5.37
C ILE A 12 -38.85 8.05 -5.79
N MET A 13 -38.75 9.24 -6.38
CA MET A 13 -37.45 9.82 -6.76
C MET A 13 -36.54 10.06 -5.55
N GLY A 14 -37.10 10.53 -4.44
CA GLY A 14 -36.36 10.70 -3.18
C GLY A 14 -35.81 9.39 -2.61
N ILE A 15 -36.65 8.34 -2.59
CA ILE A 15 -36.24 7.00 -2.15
C ILE A 15 -35.14 6.45 -3.05
N MET A 16 -35.23 6.63 -4.37
CA MET A 16 -34.22 6.19 -5.33
C MET A 16 -32.86 6.89 -5.11
N LEU A 17 -32.86 8.19 -4.81
CA LEU A 17 -31.65 8.95 -4.49
C LEU A 17 -30.99 8.46 -3.19
N ILE A 18 -31.79 8.20 -2.16
CA ILE A 18 -31.28 7.64 -0.89
C ILE A 18 -30.66 6.26 -1.12
N ALA A 19 -31.33 5.39 -1.87
CA ALA A 19 -30.81 4.07 -2.19
C ALA A 19 -29.50 4.13 -2.98
N ALA A 20 -29.40 5.06 -3.94
CA ALA A 20 -28.15 5.29 -4.69
C ALA A 20 -27.02 5.78 -3.80
N ALA A 21 -27.29 6.71 -2.89
CA ALA A 21 -26.28 7.22 -1.94
C ALA A 21 -25.78 6.13 -0.99
N LEU A 22 -26.67 5.30 -0.46
CA LEU A 22 -26.31 4.14 0.39
C LEU A 22 -25.51 3.10 -0.38
N SER A 23 -25.84 2.85 -1.64
CA SER A 23 -25.12 1.91 -2.51
C SER A 23 -23.68 2.37 -2.76
N LEU A 24 -23.46 3.67 -3.02
CA LEU A 24 -22.13 4.24 -3.19
C LEU A 24 -21.29 4.15 -1.91
N ASN A 25 -21.91 4.44 -0.76
CA ASN A 25 -21.22 4.35 0.53
C ASN A 25 -20.81 2.89 0.84
N TYR A 26 -21.71 1.94 0.59
CA TYR A 26 -21.42 0.51 0.76
C TYR A 26 -20.31 0.04 -0.20
N TYR A 27 -20.35 0.47 -1.46
CA TYR A 27 -19.31 0.14 -2.44
C TYR A 27 -17.93 0.66 -2.02
N ASN A 28 -17.83 1.91 -1.56
CA ASN A 28 -16.59 2.49 -1.09
C ASN A 28 -16.03 1.75 0.14
N TYR A 29 -16.89 1.44 1.12
CA TYR A 29 -16.51 0.67 2.31
C TYR A 29 -15.99 -0.72 1.97
N PHE A 30 -16.64 -1.41 1.04
CA PHE A 30 -16.21 -2.75 0.63
C PHE A 30 -14.88 -2.72 -0.12
N HIS A 31 -14.68 -1.72 -0.97
CA HIS A 31 -13.44 -1.56 -1.74
C HIS A 31 -12.25 -1.28 -0.82
N GLU A 32 -12.41 -0.43 0.18
CA GLU A 32 -11.41 -0.12 1.18
C GLU A 32 -11.00 -1.36 1.99
N LYS A 33 -11.97 -2.13 2.46
CA LYS A 33 -11.70 -3.37 3.22
C LYS A 33 -10.95 -4.43 2.40
N GLN A 34 -11.22 -4.50 1.10
CA GLN A 34 -10.52 -5.42 0.21
C GLN A 34 -9.07 -4.96 -0.04
N SER A 35 -8.84 -3.67 -0.16
CA SER A 35 -7.50 -3.07 -0.31
C SER A 35 -6.61 -3.40 0.90
N ASN A 36 -7.09 -3.18 2.12
CA ASN A 36 -6.36 -3.45 3.34
C ASN A 36 -5.96 -4.93 3.48
N LYS A 37 -6.86 -5.86 3.15
CA LYS A 37 -6.55 -7.30 3.16
C LYS A 37 -5.46 -7.70 2.16
N ARG A 38 -5.48 -7.10 0.97
CA ARG A 38 -4.43 -7.36 -0.04
C ARG A 38 -3.08 -6.84 0.43
N MET A 39 -3.05 -5.67 1.03
CA MET A 39 -1.85 -5.07 1.58
C MET A 39 -1.25 -5.94 2.69
N GLU A 40 -2.06 -6.45 3.63
CA GLU A 40 -1.61 -7.35 4.70
C GLU A 40 -1.03 -8.65 4.15
N ALA A 41 -1.63 -9.24 3.12
CA ALA A 41 -1.13 -10.45 2.48
C ALA A 41 0.25 -10.19 1.84
N VAL A 42 0.37 -9.13 1.04
CA VAL A 42 1.64 -8.75 0.41
C VAL A 42 2.71 -8.43 1.46
N LEU A 43 2.37 -7.75 2.55
CA LEU A 43 3.28 -7.45 3.64
C LEU A 43 3.82 -8.73 4.31
N SER A 44 2.95 -9.72 4.54
CA SER A 44 3.35 -11.02 5.10
C SER A 44 4.32 -11.76 4.19
N ASP A 45 4.03 -11.80 2.90
CA ASP A 45 4.84 -12.52 1.91
C ASP A 45 6.21 -11.84 1.70
N LEU A 46 6.24 -10.51 1.65
CA LEU A 46 7.50 -9.75 1.58
C LEU A 46 8.37 -9.95 2.82
N LYS A 47 7.78 -9.96 4.01
CA LYS A 47 8.53 -10.24 5.25
C LYS A 47 9.17 -11.61 5.22
N THR A 48 8.46 -12.62 4.73
CA THR A 48 8.98 -13.98 4.60
C THR A 48 10.17 -14.00 3.64
N GLN A 49 10.06 -13.38 2.46
CA GLN A 49 11.14 -13.33 1.49
C GLN A 49 12.38 -12.57 2.00
N ILE A 50 12.17 -11.47 2.71
CA ILE A 50 13.27 -10.70 3.32
C ILE A 50 13.94 -11.53 4.42
N SER A 51 13.18 -12.27 5.25
CA SER A 51 13.72 -13.13 6.30
C SER A 51 14.51 -14.29 5.73
N ASP A 52 14.00 -14.97 4.69
CA ASP A 52 14.68 -16.10 4.03
C ASP A 52 15.99 -15.65 3.36
N SER A 53 16.04 -14.41 2.85
CA SER A 53 17.26 -13.82 2.28
C SER A 53 18.29 -13.41 3.36
N ALA A 54 17.86 -13.23 4.61
CA ALA A 54 18.72 -12.85 5.73
C ALA A 54 19.32 -14.05 6.48
N GLU A 55 18.76 -15.26 6.34
CA GLU A 55 19.30 -16.47 7.00
C GLU A 55 20.59 -16.98 6.38
N ASP A 56 20.95 -16.57 5.16
CA ASP A 56 22.25 -16.85 4.53
C ASP A 56 23.36 -15.87 4.94
N SER A 57 23.06 -14.89 5.78
CA SER A 57 24.03 -13.92 6.29
C SER A 57 24.01 -13.94 7.82
N ASP A 58 24.99 -14.64 8.41
CA ASP A 58 25.23 -14.74 9.85
C ASP A 58 25.06 -13.38 10.59
N SER A 59 24.05 -13.33 11.46
CA SER A 59 23.98 -12.50 12.66
C SER A 59 24.31 -11.00 12.55
N SER A 60 23.34 -10.20 12.09
CA SER A 60 23.27 -8.81 12.59
C SER A 60 21.82 -8.29 12.57
N SER A 61 21.46 -7.63 13.67
CA SER A 61 20.18 -7.01 13.98
C SER A 61 19.65 -6.12 12.83
N PRO A 62 18.33 -6.07 12.54
CA PRO A 62 17.77 -5.26 11.44
C PRO A 62 17.94 -3.74 11.59
N PHE A 63 18.69 -3.26 12.57
CA PHE A 63 18.80 -1.84 12.90
C PHE A 63 20.18 -1.20 12.63
N ASP A 64 21.21 -1.95 12.19
CA ASP A 64 22.59 -1.45 11.99
C ASP A 64 22.90 -1.13 10.50
N ILE A 65 22.03 -0.39 9.80
CA ILE A 65 22.28 0.05 8.41
C ILE A 65 22.91 1.47 8.36
N PHE A 66 23.60 1.90 9.41
CA PHE A 66 24.42 3.11 9.39
C PHE A 66 25.81 2.85 9.96
N ASP A 67 26.60 2.01 9.29
CA ASP A 67 28.04 2.07 9.47
C ASP A 67 28.74 2.01 8.11
N ASP A 68 29.30 3.16 7.74
CA ASP A 68 30.17 3.40 6.61
C ASP A 68 31.55 2.82 6.93
N SER A 69 31.84 1.64 6.46
CA SER A 69 33.18 1.13 6.18
C SER A 69 33.25 -0.40 6.18
N ARG A 70 33.06 -1.07 5.04
CA ARG A 70 33.93 -2.21 4.72
C ARG A 70 33.82 -2.67 3.27
N SER A 71 34.89 -2.43 2.53
CA SER A 71 35.20 -3.11 1.28
C SER A 71 35.53 -4.59 1.56
N THR A 72 34.75 -5.50 1.01
CA THR A 72 35.23 -6.84 0.65
C THR A 72 34.33 -7.40 -0.46
N ASP A 73 34.94 -7.86 -1.56
CA ASP A 73 34.36 -8.55 -2.71
C ASP A 73 33.45 -9.71 -2.26
N SER A 74 32.17 -9.48 -2.18
CA SER A 74 31.10 -10.46 -2.25
C SER A 74 29.96 -9.77 -3.01
N GLU A 75 29.28 -10.45 -3.91
CA GLU A 75 28.20 -9.99 -4.78
C GLU A 75 27.49 -8.78 -4.15
N ILE A 76 27.75 -7.60 -4.75
CA ILE A 76 27.15 -6.35 -4.28
C ILE A 76 25.66 -6.58 -4.33
N ASP A 77 25.06 -6.83 -3.18
CA ASP A 77 23.60 -6.82 -3.03
C ASP A 77 23.17 -5.41 -3.46
N ASP A 78 22.66 -5.33 -4.69
CA ASP A 78 22.24 -4.04 -5.26
C ASP A 78 21.16 -3.49 -4.33
N PRO A 79 21.44 -2.41 -3.57
CA PRO A 79 20.49 -1.86 -2.60
C PRO A 79 19.21 -1.37 -3.26
N ASP A 80 19.18 -1.35 -4.59
CA ASP A 80 18.02 -0.98 -5.41
C ASP A 80 17.37 -2.20 -6.10
N LYS A 81 17.78 -3.43 -5.69
CA LYS A 81 17.21 -4.67 -6.22
C LYS A 81 15.73 -4.78 -5.83
N ASP A 82 14.91 -5.04 -6.83
CA ASP A 82 13.48 -5.24 -6.64
C ASP A 82 13.18 -6.65 -6.13
N ILE A 83 12.23 -6.73 -5.21
CA ILE A 83 11.61 -7.99 -4.81
C ILE A 83 10.38 -8.19 -5.70
N VAL A 84 10.35 -9.26 -6.48
CA VAL A 84 9.22 -9.56 -7.36
C VAL A 84 8.27 -10.54 -6.68
N LEU A 85 7.03 -10.12 -6.46
CA LEU A 85 5.96 -10.92 -5.86
C LEU A 85 4.68 -10.76 -6.68
N ASP A 86 4.07 -11.86 -7.08
CA ASP A 86 2.82 -11.89 -7.88
C ASP A 86 2.85 -10.98 -9.12
N GLY A 87 4.02 -10.87 -9.76
CA GLY A 87 4.21 -10.03 -10.96
C GLY A 87 4.33 -8.53 -10.69
N ASN A 88 4.39 -8.11 -9.43
CA ASN A 88 4.67 -6.74 -9.02
C ASN A 88 6.09 -6.63 -8.46
N SER A 89 6.77 -5.52 -8.76
CA SER A 89 8.09 -5.20 -8.22
C SER A 89 7.94 -4.32 -6.99
N TYR A 90 8.59 -4.72 -5.90
CA TYR A 90 8.63 -3.96 -4.65
C TYR A 90 10.06 -3.53 -4.36
N ILE A 91 10.22 -2.28 -3.92
CA ILE A 91 11.53 -1.72 -3.54
C ILE A 91 11.84 -1.93 -2.05
N GLY A 92 10.88 -2.45 -1.27
CA GLY A 92 11.04 -2.75 0.14
C GLY A 92 9.80 -2.44 0.96
N LEU A 93 10.03 -2.26 2.26
CA LEU A 93 9.02 -1.92 3.25
C LEU A 93 9.32 -0.55 3.86
N ILE A 94 8.27 0.24 4.11
CA ILE A 94 8.38 1.45 4.94
C ILE A 94 7.75 1.15 6.30
N SER A 95 8.48 1.39 7.38
CA SER A 95 8.03 1.17 8.75
C SER A 95 7.90 2.49 9.49
N PHE A 96 6.81 2.62 10.25
CA PHE A 96 6.54 3.71 11.17
C PHE A 96 6.45 3.15 12.59
N PRO A 97 7.58 2.95 13.30
CA PRO A 97 7.59 2.25 14.59
C PRO A 97 6.70 2.90 15.64
N THR A 98 6.60 4.23 15.64
CA THR A 98 5.76 5.00 16.58
C THR A 98 4.27 4.71 16.39
N LEU A 99 3.85 4.36 15.17
CA LEU A 99 2.47 4.04 14.83
C LEU A 99 2.22 2.52 14.81
N GLY A 100 3.28 1.70 14.88
CA GLY A 100 3.20 0.25 14.71
C GLY A 100 2.68 -0.14 13.31
N GLN A 101 3.01 0.65 12.30
CA GLN A 101 2.55 0.43 10.92
C GLN A 101 3.72 0.16 10.00
N GLU A 102 3.47 -0.74 9.04
CA GLU A 102 4.42 -1.07 7.97
C GLU A 102 3.65 -1.21 6.66
N PHE A 103 4.26 -0.73 5.58
CA PHE A 103 3.66 -0.76 4.25
C PHE A 103 4.67 -1.25 3.22
N PRO A 104 4.25 -2.16 2.32
CA PRO A 104 5.04 -2.48 1.15
C PRO A 104 5.09 -1.28 0.19
N VAL A 105 6.23 -1.11 -0.47
CA VAL A 105 6.43 -0.02 -1.45
C VAL A 105 6.73 -0.62 -2.81
N THR A 106 5.84 -0.41 -3.77
CA THR A 106 6.03 -0.87 -5.15
C THR A 106 6.95 0.06 -5.92
N ARG A 107 7.68 -0.51 -6.90
CA ARG A 107 8.42 0.27 -7.88
C ARG A 107 7.46 0.92 -8.88
N GLY A 108 7.55 2.24 -8.97
CA GLY A 108 6.62 3.06 -9.78
C GLY A 108 5.21 3.12 -9.20
N TRP A 109 4.40 3.99 -9.75
CA TRP A 109 3.06 4.23 -9.24
C TRP A 109 1.99 4.04 -10.33
N SER A 110 0.83 3.60 -9.92
CA SER A 110 -0.41 3.62 -10.69
C SER A 110 -1.59 3.65 -9.73
N TYR A 111 -2.76 4.07 -10.20
CA TYR A 111 -3.97 4.01 -9.37
C TYR A 111 -4.29 2.59 -8.88
N ALA A 112 -4.00 1.58 -9.69
CA ALA A 112 -4.20 0.19 -9.32
C ALA A 112 -3.20 -0.27 -8.25
N ALA A 113 -1.91 0.10 -8.37
CA ALA A 113 -0.88 -0.23 -7.39
C ALA A 113 -1.14 0.45 -6.05
N MET A 114 -1.54 1.73 -6.06
CA MET A 114 -1.87 2.48 -4.84
C MET A 114 -3.04 1.89 -4.04
N ASN A 115 -3.89 1.05 -4.66
CA ASN A 115 -4.94 0.31 -3.95
C ASN A 115 -4.40 -0.85 -3.10
N THR A 116 -3.14 -1.25 -3.27
CA THR A 116 -2.58 -2.45 -2.65
C THR A 116 -1.36 -2.14 -1.80
N ALA A 117 -0.60 -1.10 -2.15
CA ALA A 117 0.66 -0.75 -1.52
C ALA A 117 0.91 0.76 -1.60
N ALA A 118 1.86 1.25 -0.82
CA ALA A 118 2.49 2.52 -1.12
C ALA A 118 3.33 2.37 -2.40
N CYS A 119 3.58 3.46 -3.11
CA CYS A 119 4.23 3.43 -4.42
C CYS A 119 5.38 4.43 -4.47
N GLN A 120 6.45 4.07 -5.13
CA GLN A 120 7.49 5.01 -5.51
C GLN A 120 6.93 5.98 -6.54
N TYR A 121 6.83 7.26 -6.19
CA TYR A 121 6.42 8.31 -7.11
C TYR A 121 7.60 8.77 -7.96
N SER A 122 8.75 9.04 -7.34
CA SER A 122 9.98 9.44 -8.00
C SER A 122 11.18 9.25 -7.08
N GLY A 123 12.39 9.44 -7.62
CA GLY A 123 13.64 9.33 -6.87
C GLY A 123 14.04 7.89 -6.56
N ARG A 124 15.17 7.73 -5.87
CA ARG A 124 15.74 6.43 -5.50
C ARG A 124 16.19 6.45 -4.05
N ARG A 125 16.12 5.28 -3.38
CA ARG A 125 16.60 5.14 -2.00
C ARG A 125 18.08 5.48 -1.85
N VAL A 126 18.90 5.03 -2.78
CA VAL A 126 20.36 5.25 -2.79
C VAL A 126 20.76 6.72 -2.96
N ASP A 127 19.91 7.51 -3.59
CA ASP A 127 20.14 8.93 -3.83
C ASP A 127 19.55 9.82 -2.72
N ASN A 128 18.90 9.24 -1.71
CA ASN A 128 18.19 9.93 -0.63
C ASN A 128 17.10 10.93 -1.11
N ASP A 129 16.53 10.68 -2.29
CA ASP A 129 15.51 11.54 -2.89
C ASP A 129 14.18 10.80 -3.16
N LEU A 130 14.00 9.60 -2.56
CA LEU A 130 12.83 8.76 -2.73
C LEU A 130 11.55 9.47 -2.26
N ILE A 131 10.61 9.63 -3.18
CA ILE A 131 9.27 10.15 -2.91
C ILE A 131 8.27 9.02 -3.04
N ILE A 132 7.46 8.84 -1.99
CA ILE A 132 6.44 7.80 -1.91
C ILE A 132 5.06 8.44 -1.94
N CYS A 133 4.14 7.84 -2.68
CA CYS A 133 2.72 8.18 -2.69
C CYS A 133 1.86 6.97 -2.32
N ALA A 134 0.69 7.24 -1.75
CA ALA A 134 -0.32 6.22 -1.45
C ALA A 134 -1.71 6.82 -1.51
N HIS A 135 -2.74 5.97 -1.56
CA HIS A 135 -4.11 6.43 -1.38
C HIS A 135 -4.36 6.89 0.05
N ASN A 136 -5.22 7.91 0.18
CA ASN A 136 -5.76 8.39 1.45
C ASN A 136 -6.92 7.48 1.91
N TYR A 137 -6.67 6.19 2.09
CA TYR A 137 -7.65 5.27 2.68
C TYR A 137 -7.40 5.11 4.18
N THR A 138 -8.49 4.93 4.94
CA THR A 138 -8.42 4.53 6.35
C THR A 138 -7.62 3.23 6.45
N GLY A 139 -6.51 3.25 7.20
CA GLY A 139 -5.61 2.10 7.35
C GLY A 139 -4.26 2.22 6.66
N PHE A 140 -4.07 3.21 5.74
CA PHE A 140 -2.73 3.52 5.23
C PHE A 140 -2.00 4.49 6.18
N PHE A 141 -2.34 5.78 6.16
CA PHE A 141 -1.68 6.81 6.98
C PHE A 141 -2.63 7.47 7.98
N ASP A 142 -3.85 6.95 8.10
CA ASP A 142 -4.92 7.49 8.93
C ASP A 142 -5.04 6.66 10.22
N LYS A 143 -4.32 7.09 11.26
CA LYS A 143 -4.55 6.68 12.66
C LYS A 143 -4.28 7.82 13.60
#